data_391ad528e162edf676de11c1f6b6d8ee
#
_entry.id   391ad528e162edf676de11c1f6b6d8ee
#
_cell.length_a   1.000
_cell.length_b   1.000
_cell.length_c   1.000
_cell.angle_alpha   90.00
_cell.angle_beta   90.00
_cell.angle_gamma   90.00
#
_symmetry.space_group_name_H-M   'P 1'
#
loop_
_entity.id
_entity.type
_entity.pdbx_description
1 polymer ?
#
loop_
_entity_poly.entity_id
_entity_poly.type
_entity_poly.pdbx_seq_one_letter_code
_entity_poly.pdbx_strand_id
1 'polypeptide(L)'
;MEAIMRKIVLFAVFIFFFLCYCSYSKKILNKDEFFSNITANMPDYKDFLTVDELYQSLKEIKEQYPDLVTLDVLGESEQGKPIYEFKIGKGKYHALLFGFPHPNEPIGSMMLHYLTKELAKNKDLRDYFEFTWHIVICAEPDKAKLNEGWFKGKLTVTKYARNYYRPPNYQQVEWTFPITYKNYTFDSPTPEAKALMKIIDNNPIKFSFGLHNSGFGGVYYYWSHDVPELYPILYDFIEKQNLPLHLGEPEVPWGKKFDDKSMFKMIYFTENYDYLEKYAPVPPEQILNSGGSSDDYIKAKYNALTVNCELPNFYDPRIVDTSPSDMTRREALLKGLAFTKDSYNLLKERYEKVKPLLTSDSLFKDAIEEALRVGEARLAAAEKNIKTEKEYERQATVAEKFDAIYLRRFSNLFTIGMFVRLLEHEKEQVGDAFPSQLQVILDESREKFNEEAKEVEAELNYTVVPIKKLASVQLITALYAMDYVQRHPELTGNN
;
A
#
# COMPACT_ATOMS: atom_id res chain seq x y z
N MET A 1 73.99 2.52 8.49
CA MET A 1 73.15 3.66 8.81
C MET A 1 72.08 3.90 7.68
N GLU A 2 72.48 3.91 6.42
CA GLU A 2 71.56 4.15 5.26
C GLU A 2 70.44 3.11 5.11
N ALA A 3 70.72 1.82 5.34
CA ALA A 3 69.74 0.76 5.20
C ALA A 3 68.65 0.81 6.30
N ILE A 4 68.98 1.31 7.50
CA ILE A 4 68.03 1.50 8.58
C ILE A 4 67.17 2.71 8.32
N MET A 5 67.73 3.82 7.80
CA MET A 5 66.97 5.00 7.43
C MET A 5 65.99 4.69 6.28
N ARG A 6 66.38 3.91 5.27
CA ARG A 6 65.46 3.48 4.17
C ARG A 6 64.28 2.68 4.69
N LYS A 7 64.52 1.76 5.66
CA LYS A 7 63.40 0.98 6.30
C LYS A 7 62.47 1.86 7.09
N ILE A 8 63.00 2.85 7.82
CA ILE A 8 62.16 3.79 8.61
C ILE A 8 61.33 4.68 7.67
N VAL A 9 61.91 5.18 6.56
CA VAL A 9 61.18 5.98 5.58
C VAL A 9 60.11 5.16 4.86
N LEU A 10 60.39 3.91 4.49
CA LEU A 10 59.37 3.02 3.89
C LEU A 10 58.23 2.67 4.86
N PHE A 11 58.56 2.50 6.16
CA PHE A 11 57.55 2.21 7.16
C PHE A 11 56.71 3.46 7.51
N ALA A 12 57.33 4.64 7.54
CA ALA A 12 56.60 5.91 7.71
C ALA A 12 55.69 6.23 6.50
N VAL A 13 56.13 5.95 5.26
CA VAL A 13 55.32 6.09 4.06
C VAL A 13 54.17 5.09 4.07
N PHE A 14 54.42 3.86 4.54
CA PHE A 14 53.34 2.84 4.62
C PHE A 14 52.31 3.19 5.69
N ILE A 15 52.73 3.71 6.84
CA ILE A 15 51.85 4.23 7.91
C ILE A 15 51.09 5.47 7.42
N PHE A 16 51.73 6.36 6.68
CA PHE A 16 51.08 7.54 6.09
C PHE A 16 50.02 7.16 5.03
N PHE A 17 50.35 6.22 4.16
CA PHE A 17 49.36 5.65 3.23
C PHE A 17 48.25 4.87 3.93
N PHE A 18 48.55 4.15 4.98
CA PHE A 18 47.56 3.42 5.78
C PHE A 18 46.67 4.37 6.59
N LEU A 19 47.25 5.45 7.17
CA LEU A 19 46.49 6.51 7.82
C LEU A 19 45.68 7.37 6.84
N CYS A 20 46.21 7.65 5.66
CA CYS A 20 45.44 8.28 4.56
C CYS A 20 44.35 7.36 4.03
N TYR A 21 44.60 6.05 3.90
CA TYR A 21 43.61 5.07 3.49
C TYR A 21 42.55 4.88 4.57
N CYS A 22 42.91 4.87 5.86
CA CYS A 22 41.96 4.87 6.98
C CYS A 22 41.24 6.22 7.16
N SER A 23 41.85 7.37 6.79
CA SER A 23 41.18 8.67 6.80
C SER A 23 40.23 8.87 5.62
N TYR A 24 40.43 8.12 4.52
CA TYR A 24 39.47 8.06 3.41
C TYR A 24 38.32 7.07 3.69
N SER A 25 38.46 6.24 4.74
CA SER A 25 37.40 5.35 5.16
C SER A 25 36.45 6.06 6.11
N LYS A 26 35.31 6.47 5.55
CA LYS A 26 34.10 6.94 6.25
C LYS A 26 34.27 8.26 7.02
N LYS A 27 34.04 9.38 6.34
CA LYS A 27 33.28 10.46 6.97
C LYS A 27 32.11 9.76 7.65
N ILE A 28 32.08 9.70 8.98
CA ILE A 28 30.94 9.22 9.75
C ILE A 28 29.84 10.25 9.44
N LEU A 29 29.06 9.98 8.40
CA LEU A 29 27.87 10.75 8.12
C LEU A 29 26.99 10.53 9.35
N ASN A 30 26.63 11.62 10.01
CA ASN A 30 25.51 11.56 10.96
C ASN A 30 24.32 11.04 10.15
N LYS A 31 23.93 9.77 10.37
CA LYS A 31 22.93 9.11 9.53
C LYS A 31 21.60 9.86 9.56
N ASP A 32 21.25 10.44 10.71
CA ASP A 32 19.97 11.13 10.88
C ASP A 32 19.96 12.42 10.05
N GLU A 33 21.07 13.16 10.02
CA GLU A 33 21.25 14.32 9.15
C GLU A 33 21.27 13.90 7.67
N PHE A 34 21.95 12.80 7.35
CA PHE A 34 22.03 12.28 5.98
C PHE A 34 20.65 11.88 5.44
N PHE A 35 19.89 11.08 6.19
CA PHE A 35 18.56 10.66 5.81
C PHE A 35 17.57 11.83 5.76
N SER A 36 17.69 12.76 6.69
CA SER A 36 16.90 13.99 6.71
C SER A 36 17.15 14.84 5.46
N ASN A 37 18.42 15.01 5.06
CA ASN A 37 18.78 15.78 3.88
C ASN A 37 18.24 15.13 2.59
N ILE A 38 18.36 13.79 2.45
CA ILE A 38 17.79 13.08 1.29
C ILE A 38 16.28 13.32 1.24
N THR A 39 15.60 13.18 2.36
CA THR A 39 14.14 13.32 2.44
C THR A 39 13.69 14.77 2.17
N ALA A 40 14.42 15.76 2.70
CA ALA A 40 14.11 17.18 2.50
C ALA A 40 14.19 17.62 1.03
N ASN A 41 15.07 16.98 0.25
CA ASN A 41 15.25 17.26 -1.18
C ASN A 41 14.16 16.67 -2.09
N MET A 42 13.20 15.91 -1.53
CA MET A 42 12.08 15.39 -2.31
C MET A 42 11.30 16.54 -2.97
N PRO A 43 10.94 16.42 -4.27
CA PRO A 43 10.17 17.43 -4.96
C PRO A 43 8.80 17.68 -4.32
N ASP A 44 8.33 18.92 -4.43
CA ASP A 44 6.96 19.28 -4.04
C ASP A 44 6.00 18.91 -5.18
N TYR A 45 5.69 17.62 -5.28
CA TYR A 45 4.75 17.12 -6.28
C TYR A 45 3.38 17.76 -6.12
N LYS A 46 2.85 18.32 -7.21
CA LYS A 46 1.50 18.93 -7.23
C LYS A 46 0.43 17.92 -7.60
N ASP A 47 0.80 16.95 -8.42
CA ASP A 47 -0.07 15.89 -8.94
C ASP A 47 0.64 14.54 -8.84
N PHE A 48 -0.12 13.45 -8.81
CA PHE A 48 0.42 12.12 -8.99
C PHE A 48 0.86 11.90 -10.44
N LEU A 49 1.95 11.18 -10.62
CA LEU A 49 2.39 10.76 -11.96
C LEU A 49 1.54 9.58 -12.44
N THR A 50 1.21 9.59 -13.74
CA THR A 50 0.59 8.45 -14.41
C THR A 50 1.57 7.30 -14.55
N VAL A 51 1.08 6.10 -14.83
CA VAL A 51 1.93 4.92 -15.10
C VAL A 51 2.90 5.19 -16.25
N ASP A 52 2.45 5.86 -17.31
CA ASP A 52 3.28 6.16 -18.45
C ASP A 52 4.38 7.19 -18.12
N GLU A 53 4.08 8.22 -17.31
CA GLU A 53 5.07 9.19 -16.82
C GLU A 53 6.13 8.52 -15.92
N LEU A 54 5.69 7.58 -15.05
CA LEU A 54 6.61 6.81 -14.20
C LEU A 54 7.55 5.94 -15.04
N TYR A 55 7.02 5.21 -16.02
CA TYR A 55 7.81 4.36 -16.90
C TYR A 55 8.78 5.14 -17.79
N GLN A 56 8.35 6.30 -18.30
CA GLN A 56 9.22 7.19 -19.05
C GLN A 56 10.41 7.64 -18.20
N SER A 57 10.16 8.02 -16.94
CA SER A 57 11.22 8.41 -16.01
C SER A 57 12.25 7.30 -15.76
N LEU A 58 11.83 6.02 -15.64
CA LEU A 58 12.77 4.91 -15.48
C LEU A 58 13.67 4.72 -16.71
N LYS A 59 13.09 4.85 -17.91
CA LYS A 59 13.85 4.77 -19.17
C LYS A 59 14.90 5.89 -19.28
N GLU A 60 14.53 7.12 -18.94
CA GLU A 60 15.45 8.26 -18.92
C GLU A 60 16.60 8.05 -17.94
N ILE A 61 16.33 7.51 -16.74
CA ILE A 61 17.37 7.18 -15.76
C ILE A 61 18.30 6.09 -16.33
N LYS A 62 17.76 5.04 -16.95
CA LYS A 62 18.54 3.97 -17.58
C LYS A 62 19.43 4.51 -18.70
N GLU A 63 18.93 5.42 -19.55
CA GLU A 63 19.70 6.06 -20.62
C GLU A 63 20.82 6.92 -20.06
N GLN A 64 20.56 7.66 -18.98
CA GLN A 64 21.55 8.54 -18.33
C GLN A 64 22.63 7.77 -17.57
N TYR A 65 22.30 6.60 -17.01
CA TYR A 65 23.19 5.79 -16.16
C TYR A 65 23.28 4.33 -16.65
N PRO A 66 23.68 4.06 -17.91
CA PRO A 66 23.58 2.74 -18.53
C PRO A 66 24.41 1.65 -17.86
N ASP A 67 25.56 2.01 -17.26
CA ASP A 67 26.46 1.07 -16.57
C ASP A 67 26.10 0.84 -15.10
N LEU A 68 25.25 1.68 -14.55
CA LEU A 68 24.90 1.68 -13.13
C LEU A 68 23.54 1.02 -12.86
N VAL A 69 22.58 1.26 -13.75
CA VAL A 69 21.19 0.83 -13.62
C VAL A 69 20.92 -0.31 -14.60
N THR A 70 20.23 -1.34 -14.12
CA THR A 70 19.59 -2.33 -14.98
C THR A 70 18.07 -2.06 -14.97
N LEU A 71 17.44 -2.07 -16.13
CA LEU A 71 15.99 -1.96 -16.30
C LEU A 71 15.51 -3.17 -17.10
N ASP A 72 14.99 -4.16 -16.41
CA ASP A 72 14.55 -5.44 -16.98
C ASP A 72 13.02 -5.51 -17.04
N VAL A 73 12.49 -6.22 -18.03
CA VAL A 73 11.07 -6.57 -18.07
C VAL A 73 10.88 -7.91 -17.37
N LEU A 74 10.24 -7.91 -16.22
CA LEU A 74 9.93 -9.14 -15.45
C LEU A 74 8.85 -9.99 -16.11
N GLY A 75 7.92 -9.36 -16.78
CA GLY A 75 6.78 -9.96 -17.45
C GLY A 75 5.85 -8.89 -18.00
N GLU A 76 4.71 -9.33 -18.47
CA GLU A 76 3.64 -8.47 -18.93
C GLU A 76 2.42 -8.63 -18.01
N SER A 77 1.66 -7.55 -17.82
CA SER A 77 0.38 -7.57 -17.12
C SER A 77 -0.70 -8.32 -17.93
N GLU A 78 -1.87 -8.48 -17.35
CA GLU A 78 -3.02 -9.15 -18.03
C GLU A 78 -3.36 -8.52 -19.40
N GLN A 79 -3.15 -7.19 -19.56
CA GLN A 79 -3.40 -6.49 -20.82
C GLN A 79 -2.11 -6.21 -21.63
N GLY A 80 -1.02 -6.92 -21.34
CA GLY A 80 0.22 -6.85 -22.12
C GLY A 80 1.10 -5.64 -21.85
N LYS A 81 0.94 -4.93 -20.74
CA LYS A 81 1.86 -3.87 -20.34
C LYS A 81 3.09 -4.43 -19.64
N PRO A 82 4.31 -3.93 -19.94
CA PRO A 82 5.52 -4.40 -19.29
C PRO A 82 5.53 -4.06 -17.80
N ILE A 83 5.97 -5.00 -16.98
CA ILE A 83 6.27 -4.81 -15.56
C ILE A 83 7.78 -4.70 -15.43
N TYR A 84 8.27 -3.50 -15.08
CA TYR A 84 9.69 -3.21 -15.04
C TYR A 84 10.28 -3.44 -13.65
N GLU A 85 11.47 -4.08 -13.62
CA GLU A 85 12.39 -4.04 -12.50
C GLU A 85 13.48 -3.00 -12.76
N PHE A 86 13.59 -2.01 -11.91
CA PHE A 86 14.74 -1.14 -11.81
C PHE A 86 15.69 -1.72 -10.75
N LYS A 87 16.89 -2.15 -11.20
CA LYS A 87 17.86 -2.75 -10.31
C LYS A 87 19.13 -1.91 -10.24
N ILE A 88 19.59 -1.63 -9.02
CA ILE A 88 20.79 -0.85 -8.74
C ILE A 88 21.50 -1.34 -7.46
N GLY A 89 22.82 -1.14 -7.39
CA GLY A 89 23.64 -1.60 -6.28
C GLY A 89 24.20 -3.00 -6.51
N LYS A 90 25.17 -3.38 -5.69
CA LYS A 90 25.85 -4.70 -5.70
C LYS A 90 26.10 -5.15 -4.26
N GLY A 91 25.24 -4.76 -3.34
CA GLY A 91 25.34 -5.18 -1.95
C GLY A 91 24.97 -6.64 -1.75
N LYS A 92 25.39 -7.19 -0.61
CA LYS A 92 25.15 -8.60 -0.24
C LYS A 92 23.70 -8.89 0.17
N TYR A 93 22.95 -7.84 0.57
CA TYR A 93 21.56 -7.96 0.93
C TYR A 93 20.65 -7.57 -0.24
N HIS A 94 19.47 -8.14 -0.32
CA HIS A 94 18.49 -7.82 -1.35
C HIS A 94 17.27 -7.14 -0.73
N ALA A 95 16.88 -5.98 -1.30
CA ALA A 95 15.68 -5.25 -0.91
C ALA A 95 14.69 -5.21 -2.07
N LEU A 96 13.44 -5.56 -1.81
CA LEU A 96 12.32 -5.41 -2.75
C LEU A 96 11.43 -4.26 -2.30
N LEU A 97 11.27 -3.24 -3.16
CA LEU A 97 10.35 -2.14 -2.95
C LEU A 97 9.41 -2.05 -4.16
N PHE A 98 8.12 -1.99 -3.93
CA PHE A 98 7.18 -1.90 -5.04
C PHE A 98 6.01 -0.97 -4.75
N GLY A 99 5.64 -0.19 -5.76
CA GLY A 99 4.50 0.72 -5.76
C GLY A 99 3.29 0.11 -6.43
N PHE A 100 2.12 0.69 -6.18
CA PHE A 100 0.83 0.15 -6.59
C PHE A 100 0.64 -1.32 -6.17
N PRO A 101 0.85 -1.66 -4.88
CA PRO A 101 0.43 -2.96 -4.36
C PRO A 101 -1.07 -3.15 -4.56
N HIS A 102 -1.81 -2.05 -4.48
CA HIS A 102 -3.18 -1.91 -4.95
C HIS A 102 -3.28 -0.75 -5.96
N PRO A 103 -4.13 -0.86 -6.99
CA PRO A 103 -4.12 0.07 -8.12
C PRO A 103 -4.57 1.50 -7.80
N ASN A 104 -5.20 1.73 -6.66
CA ASN A 104 -5.60 3.05 -6.15
C ASN A 104 -4.54 3.69 -5.22
N GLU A 105 -3.32 3.16 -5.15
CA GLU A 105 -2.30 3.54 -4.16
C GLU A 105 -1.02 4.10 -4.81
N PRO A 106 -1.06 5.35 -5.34
CA PRO A 106 0.04 5.93 -6.10
C PRO A 106 1.17 6.52 -5.25
N ILE A 107 1.00 6.71 -3.93
CA ILE A 107 1.97 7.44 -3.08
C ILE A 107 3.33 6.74 -3.12
N GLY A 108 3.34 5.42 -3.01
CA GLY A 108 4.57 4.62 -3.05
C GLY A 108 5.36 4.82 -4.34
N SER A 109 4.67 4.91 -5.47
CA SER A 109 5.31 5.14 -6.77
C SER A 109 5.90 6.55 -6.89
N MET A 110 5.33 7.54 -6.21
CA MET A 110 5.94 8.88 -6.11
C MET A 110 7.24 8.86 -5.30
N MET A 111 7.25 8.10 -4.20
CA MET A 111 8.46 7.88 -3.42
C MET A 111 9.52 7.14 -4.22
N LEU A 112 9.16 6.05 -4.93
CA LEU A 112 10.07 5.28 -5.76
C LEU A 112 10.60 6.08 -6.96
N HIS A 113 9.77 6.94 -7.56
CA HIS A 113 10.22 7.87 -8.61
C HIS A 113 11.34 8.79 -8.12
N TYR A 114 11.23 9.31 -6.91
CA TYR A 114 12.28 10.09 -6.29
C TYR A 114 13.50 9.24 -5.94
N LEU A 115 13.27 8.10 -5.25
CA LEU A 115 14.34 7.21 -4.78
C LEU A 115 15.20 6.67 -5.93
N THR A 116 14.61 6.26 -7.05
CA THR A 116 15.37 5.78 -8.22
C THR A 116 16.32 6.84 -8.78
N LYS A 117 15.89 8.09 -8.82
CA LYS A 117 16.74 9.22 -9.21
C LYS A 117 17.86 9.49 -8.21
N GLU A 118 17.55 9.44 -6.91
CA GLU A 118 18.56 9.60 -5.86
C GLU A 118 19.56 8.45 -5.87
N LEU A 119 19.14 7.21 -5.99
CA LEU A 119 20.03 6.06 -6.10
C LEU A 119 20.94 6.15 -7.34
N ALA A 120 20.45 6.67 -8.47
CA ALA A 120 21.26 6.81 -9.68
C ALA A 120 22.34 7.88 -9.55
N LYS A 121 22.03 9.04 -8.97
CA LYS A 121 22.96 10.20 -8.90
C LYS A 121 23.79 10.27 -7.63
N ASN A 122 23.28 9.79 -6.48
CA ASN A 122 23.91 9.95 -5.17
C ASN A 122 24.76 8.70 -4.82
N LYS A 123 26.07 8.82 -5.04
CA LYS A 123 27.02 7.74 -4.73
C LYS A 123 27.07 7.45 -3.23
N ASP A 124 26.98 8.47 -2.36
CA ASP A 124 27.07 8.30 -0.91
C ASP A 124 25.88 7.47 -0.39
N LEU A 125 24.68 7.64 -0.99
CA LEU A 125 23.51 6.82 -0.66
C LEU A 125 23.72 5.35 -1.02
N ARG A 126 24.28 5.09 -2.20
CA ARG A 126 24.58 3.70 -2.63
C ARG A 126 25.67 3.06 -1.79
N ASP A 127 26.70 3.83 -1.42
CA ASP A 127 27.83 3.33 -0.64
C ASP A 127 27.45 3.11 0.84
N TYR A 128 26.44 3.83 1.35
CA TYR A 128 25.96 3.67 2.72
C TYR A 128 25.28 2.32 2.90
N PHE A 129 24.47 1.89 1.93
CA PHE A 129 23.68 0.68 2.00
C PHE A 129 24.36 -0.51 1.31
N GLU A 130 24.52 -1.62 2.05
CA GLU A 130 25.04 -2.88 1.52
C GLU A 130 23.93 -3.68 0.78
N PHE A 131 23.05 -2.98 0.04
CA PHE A 131 21.91 -3.60 -0.65
C PHE A 131 22.05 -3.60 -2.17
N THR A 132 21.53 -4.66 -2.77
CA THR A 132 21.03 -4.68 -4.14
C THR A 132 19.54 -4.33 -4.08
N TRP A 133 19.17 -3.25 -4.73
CA TRP A 133 17.81 -2.74 -4.74
C TRP A 133 17.05 -3.27 -5.94
N HIS A 134 15.91 -3.91 -5.70
CA HIS A 134 14.95 -4.36 -6.68
C HIS A 134 13.71 -3.47 -6.53
N ILE A 135 13.47 -2.61 -7.50
CA ILE A 135 12.39 -1.62 -7.43
C ILE A 135 11.41 -1.86 -8.58
N VAL A 136 10.15 -2.13 -8.23
CA VAL A 136 9.04 -2.22 -9.17
C VAL A 136 8.14 -1.00 -8.95
N ILE A 137 8.27 0.01 -9.83
CA ILE A 137 7.60 1.30 -9.61
C ILE A 137 6.08 1.21 -9.74
N CYS A 138 5.57 0.22 -10.47
CA CYS A 138 4.14 -0.06 -10.61
C CYS A 138 3.93 -1.56 -10.80
N ALA A 139 3.35 -2.20 -9.79
CA ALA A 139 3.07 -3.64 -9.82
C ALA A 139 1.79 -3.98 -10.59
N GLU A 140 0.78 -3.09 -10.61
CA GLU A 140 -0.51 -3.28 -11.30
C GLU A 140 -0.78 -2.21 -12.38
N PRO A 141 -0.04 -2.19 -13.50
CA PRO A 141 -0.08 -1.07 -14.45
C PRO A 141 -1.44 -0.89 -15.16
N ASP A 142 -2.16 -1.96 -15.47
CA ASP A 142 -3.44 -1.87 -16.17
C ASP A 142 -4.52 -1.25 -15.28
N LYS A 143 -4.60 -1.75 -14.06
CA LYS A 143 -5.63 -1.39 -13.09
C LYS A 143 -5.34 -0.02 -12.46
N ALA A 144 -4.05 0.35 -12.32
CA ALA A 144 -3.62 1.68 -11.87
C ALA A 144 -4.13 2.79 -12.81
N LYS A 145 -4.12 2.55 -14.15
CA LYS A 145 -4.65 3.51 -15.13
C LYS A 145 -6.12 3.82 -14.94
N LEU A 146 -6.91 2.89 -14.41
CA LEU A 146 -8.32 3.14 -14.09
C LEU A 146 -8.50 4.14 -12.94
N ASN A 147 -7.46 4.42 -12.16
CA ASN A 147 -7.46 5.41 -11.08
C ASN A 147 -6.92 6.79 -11.52
N GLU A 148 -6.31 6.93 -12.69
CA GLU A 148 -5.66 8.17 -13.12
C GLU A 148 -6.62 9.37 -13.24
N GLY A 149 -7.92 9.15 -13.29
CA GLY A 149 -8.94 10.20 -13.32
C GLY A 149 -8.92 11.14 -12.11
N TRP A 150 -8.36 10.72 -10.97
CA TRP A 150 -8.21 11.58 -9.80
C TRP A 150 -6.77 12.07 -9.56
N PHE A 151 -5.77 11.63 -10.34
CA PHE A 151 -4.35 11.93 -10.12
C PHE A 151 -3.97 13.39 -10.35
N LYS A 152 -4.65 14.08 -11.27
CA LYS A 152 -4.29 15.45 -11.69
C LYS A 152 -5.29 16.49 -11.16
N GLY A 153 -4.77 17.68 -10.82
CA GLY A 153 -5.58 18.82 -10.35
C GLY A 153 -6.11 18.67 -8.93
N LYS A 154 -7.06 19.52 -8.54
CA LYS A 154 -7.55 19.55 -7.16
C LYS A 154 -8.18 18.21 -6.75
N LEU A 155 -7.59 17.59 -5.73
CA LEU A 155 -8.09 16.36 -5.11
C LEU A 155 -9.22 16.70 -4.13
N THR A 156 -10.35 15.99 -4.21
CA THR A 156 -11.48 16.04 -3.26
C THR A 156 -11.96 14.62 -2.99
N VAL A 157 -12.68 14.44 -1.88
CA VAL A 157 -13.34 13.16 -1.52
C VAL A 157 -14.23 12.67 -2.66
N THR A 158 -15.07 13.54 -3.21
CA THR A 158 -15.95 13.25 -4.34
C THR A 158 -15.17 12.81 -5.58
N LYS A 159 -14.11 13.55 -5.95
CA LYS A 159 -13.29 13.22 -7.13
C LYS A 159 -12.58 11.89 -6.97
N TYR A 160 -12.01 11.63 -5.80
CA TYR A 160 -11.37 10.36 -5.48
C TYR A 160 -12.37 9.20 -5.61
N ALA A 161 -13.49 9.26 -4.89
CA ALA A 161 -14.49 8.20 -4.89
C ALA A 161 -15.10 7.95 -6.28
N ARG A 162 -15.31 9.01 -7.08
CA ARG A 162 -15.88 8.93 -8.43
C ARG A 162 -14.97 8.21 -9.44
N ASN A 163 -13.66 8.28 -9.23
CA ASN A 163 -12.67 7.70 -10.11
C ASN A 163 -11.93 6.52 -9.47
N TYR A 164 -12.38 6.07 -8.30
CA TYR A 164 -11.82 4.92 -7.61
C TYR A 164 -12.06 3.63 -8.39
N TYR A 165 -11.04 2.77 -8.43
CA TYR A 165 -11.15 1.41 -8.90
C TYR A 165 -10.26 0.49 -8.05
N ARG A 166 -10.81 -0.65 -7.64
CA ARG A 166 -10.08 -1.76 -7.03
C ARG A 166 -10.67 -3.07 -7.53
N PRO A 167 -9.85 -3.99 -8.08
CA PRO A 167 -10.33 -5.26 -8.59
C PRO A 167 -10.75 -6.22 -7.46
N PRO A 168 -11.42 -7.33 -7.78
CA PRO A 168 -11.62 -8.41 -6.81
C PRO A 168 -10.30 -9.00 -6.35
N ASN A 169 -10.27 -9.60 -5.16
CA ASN A 169 -9.03 -10.09 -4.54
C ASN A 169 -8.27 -11.07 -5.43
N TYR A 170 -8.95 -11.94 -6.17
CA TYR A 170 -8.32 -12.91 -7.08
C TYR A 170 -7.69 -12.28 -8.35
N GLN A 171 -7.82 -10.98 -8.52
CA GLN A 171 -7.19 -10.19 -9.59
C GLN A 171 -6.20 -9.14 -9.05
N GLN A 172 -5.94 -9.07 -7.75
CA GLN A 172 -4.98 -8.15 -7.14
C GLN A 172 -3.63 -8.82 -6.95
N VAL A 173 -2.54 -8.12 -7.21
CA VAL A 173 -1.19 -8.64 -7.00
C VAL A 173 -0.99 -9.09 -5.55
N GLU A 174 -1.39 -8.27 -4.57
CA GLU A 174 -1.21 -8.55 -3.14
C GLU A 174 -2.05 -9.73 -2.60
N TRP A 175 -3.03 -10.22 -3.35
CA TRP A 175 -3.89 -11.30 -2.89
C TRP A 175 -3.87 -12.53 -3.80
N THR A 176 -2.80 -12.70 -4.60
CA THR A 176 -2.69 -13.82 -5.53
C THR A 176 -1.38 -14.58 -5.46
N PHE A 177 -0.62 -14.44 -4.38
CA PHE A 177 0.51 -15.34 -4.14
C PHE A 177 0.03 -16.72 -3.71
N PRO A 178 0.69 -17.81 -4.19
CA PRO A 178 0.33 -19.18 -3.82
C PRO A 178 0.36 -19.41 -2.32
N ILE A 179 -0.68 -20.06 -1.80
CA ILE A 179 -0.77 -20.40 -0.37
C ILE A 179 -1.58 -21.68 -0.17
N THR A 180 -1.19 -22.45 0.85
CA THR A 180 -1.98 -23.57 1.37
C THR A 180 -2.13 -23.41 2.87
N TYR A 181 -3.36 -23.43 3.35
CA TYR A 181 -3.67 -23.37 4.77
C TYR A 181 -4.92 -24.18 5.07
N LYS A 182 -4.84 -25.08 6.05
CA LYS A 182 -5.90 -26.03 6.38
C LYS A 182 -6.45 -26.74 5.14
N ASN A 183 -7.73 -26.55 4.82
CA ASN A 183 -8.41 -27.17 3.69
C ASN A 183 -8.41 -26.31 2.43
N TYR A 184 -7.73 -25.16 2.46
CA TYR A 184 -7.72 -24.20 1.36
C TYR A 184 -6.35 -24.19 0.65
N THR A 185 -6.39 -24.19 -0.68
CA THR A 185 -5.20 -24.01 -1.52
C THR A 185 -5.55 -23.03 -2.64
N PHE A 186 -4.68 -22.05 -2.85
CA PHE A 186 -4.69 -21.15 -3.98
C PHE A 186 -3.33 -21.25 -4.71
N ASP A 187 -3.36 -21.51 -6.03
CA ASP A 187 -2.16 -21.64 -6.86
C ASP A 187 -2.41 -21.09 -8.27
N SER A 188 -3.00 -19.90 -8.34
CA SER A 188 -3.31 -19.23 -9.60
C SER A 188 -2.87 -17.77 -9.56
N PRO A 189 -1.56 -17.51 -9.38
CA PRO A 189 -1.04 -16.16 -9.30
C PRO A 189 -1.26 -15.39 -10.61
N THR A 190 -1.63 -14.10 -10.49
CA THR A 190 -1.74 -13.20 -11.63
C THR A 190 -0.37 -13.04 -12.32
N PRO A 191 -0.33 -12.58 -13.57
CA PRO A 191 0.92 -12.25 -14.25
C PRO A 191 1.77 -11.25 -13.45
N GLU A 192 1.14 -10.30 -12.79
CA GLU A 192 1.74 -9.28 -11.93
C GLU A 192 2.39 -9.90 -10.67
N ALA A 193 1.67 -10.78 -9.99
CA ALA A 193 2.23 -11.54 -8.85
C ALA A 193 3.41 -12.42 -9.29
N LYS A 194 3.30 -13.10 -10.44
CA LYS A 194 4.41 -13.88 -11.02
C LYS A 194 5.65 -13.04 -11.31
N ALA A 195 5.47 -11.78 -11.71
CA ALA A 195 6.58 -10.87 -11.92
C ALA A 195 7.33 -10.58 -10.61
N LEU A 196 6.61 -10.28 -9.51
CA LEU A 196 7.23 -10.11 -8.19
C LEU A 196 7.85 -11.42 -7.66
N MET A 197 7.18 -12.56 -7.85
CA MET A 197 7.71 -13.88 -7.48
C MET A 197 9.07 -14.15 -8.13
N LYS A 198 9.30 -13.73 -9.38
CA LYS A 198 10.62 -13.88 -10.03
C LYS A 198 11.74 -13.18 -9.25
N ILE A 199 11.48 -11.99 -8.70
CA ILE A 199 12.47 -11.31 -7.86
C ILE A 199 12.68 -12.09 -6.57
N ILE A 200 11.59 -12.45 -5.89
CA ILE A 200 11.63 -13.12 -4.58
C ILE A 200 12.31 -14.49 -4.69
N ASP A 201 11.99 -15.26 -5.74
CA ASP A 201 12.52 -16.63 -5.91
C ASP A 201 14.01 -16.65 -6.24
N ASN A 202 14.50 -15.64 -6.95
CA ASN A 202 15.89 -15.60 -7.41
C ASN A 202 16.84 -14.83 -6.48
N ASN A 203 16.32 -14.18 -5.43
CA ASN A 203 17.13 -13.35 -4.55
C ASN A 203 16.74 -13.58 -3.09
N PRO A 204 17.70 -13.78 -2.17
CA PRO A 204 17.41 -13.92 -0.74
C PRO A 204 17.01 -12.57 -0.14
N ILE A 205 15.74 -12.22 -0.26
CA ILE A 205 15.20 -10.95 0.22
C ILE A 205 15.42 -10.83 1.73
N LYS A 206 15.97 -9.70 2.17
CA LYS A 206 16.18 -9.34 3.57
C LYS A 206 15.28 -8.19 4.03
N PHE A 207 14.85 -7.38 3.09
CA PHE A 207 13.91 -6.29 3.33
C PHE A 207 12.90 -6.23 2.20
N SER A 208 11.61 -6.10 2.53
CA SER A 208 10.56 -5.84 1.56
C SER A 208 9.65 -4.71 2.03
N PHE A 209 9.26 -3.87 1.09
CA PHE A 209 8.34 -2.78 1.36
C PHE A 209 7.26 -2.70 0.27
N GLY A 210 6.07 -3.24 0.56
CA GLY A 210 4.85 -2.95 -0.15
C GLY A 210 4.39 -1.53 0.20
N LEU A 211 4.44 -0.63 -0.78
CA LEU A 211 4.24 0.80 -0.52
C LEU A 211 2.76 1.16 -0.61
N HIS A 212 2.02 0.81 0.45
CA HIS A 212 0.59 1.03 0.57
C HIS A 212 0.20 2.49 0.85
N ASN A 213 -1.06 2.81 0.61
CA ASN A 213 -1.69 4.00 1.16
C ASN A 213 -3.20 3.83 1.39
N SER A 214 -3.68 4.35 2.50
CA SER A 214 -5.11 4.46 2.79
C SER A 214 -5.74 5.67 2.09
N GLY A 215 -7.04 5.60 1.80
CA GLY A 215 -7.74 6.75 1.22
C GLY A 215 -7.89 7.88 2.22
N PHE A 216 -8.29 7.55 3.45
CA PHE A 216 -8.62 8.50 4.49
C PHE A 216 -8.23 7.94 5.86
N GLY A 217 -7.78 8.78 6.78
CA GLY A 217 -7.45 8.38 8.16
C GLY A 217 -6.22 9.07 8.71
N GLY A 218 -5.38 8.33 9.41
CA GLY A 218 -4.06 8.72 9.89
C GLY A 218 -2.97 7.77 9.39
N VAL A 219 -1.73 8.00 9.76
CA VAL A 219 -0.59 7.13 9.43
C VAL A 219 -0.57 5.94 10.36
N TYR A 220 -0.42 4.73 9.81
CA TYR A 220 -0.19 3.51 10.56
C TYR A 220 0.68 2.53 9.78
N TYR A 221 1.19 1.50 10.46
CA TYR A 221 2.15 0.57 9.93
C TYR A 221 1.75 -0.87 10.19
N TYR A 222 2.14 -1.77 9.27
CA TYR A 222 2.21 -3.20 9.50
C TYR A 222 3.66 -3.68 9.33
N TRP A 223 4.21 -4.29 10.37
CA TRP A 223 5.58 -4.82 10.36
C TRP A 223 5.59 -6.30 10.69
N SER A 224 6.43 -7.07 10.00
CA SER A 224 6.58 -8.51 10.27
C SER A 224 7.28 -8.82 11.61
N HIS A 225 8.11 -7.88 12.08
CA HIS A 225 8.90 -7.99 13.29
C HIS A 225 8.65 -6.79 14.21
N ASP A 226 8.71 -7.01 15.52
CA ASP A 226 8.69 -5.93 16.51
C ASP A 226 10.07 -5.27 16.60
N VAL A 227 10.15 -3.98 16.23
CA VAL A 227 11.38 -3.19 16.20
C VAL A 227 11.18 -1.88 16.96
N PRO A 228 11.01 -1.94 18.29
CA PRO A 228 10.60 -0.79 19.10
C PRO A 228 11.60 0.38 19.09
N GLU A 229 12.86 0.14 18.76
CA GLU A 229 13.86 1.20 18.65
C GLU A 229 13.60 2.18 17.49
N LEU A 230 12.88 1.78 16.45
CA LEU A 230 12.54 2.63 15.31
C LEU A 230 11.24 3.42 15.50
N TYR A 231 10.33 2.96 16.35
CA TYR A 231 9.01 3.60 16.50
C TYR A 231 9.08 5.07 16.92
N PRO A 232 9.89 5.47 17.94
CA PRO A 232 10.01 6.88 18.31
C PRO A 232 10.55 7.75 17.18
N ILE A 233 11.48 7.24 16.36
CA ILE A 233 12.08 7.96 15.24
C ILE A 233 11.04 8.23 14.16
N LEU A 234 10.24 7.20 13.82
CA LEU A 234 9.20 7.31 12.81
C LEU A 234 8.07 8.23 13.27
N TYR A 235 7.63 8.11 14.53
CA TYR A 235 6.58 8.97 15.09
C TYR A 235 7.01 10.43 15.18
N ASP A 236 8.25 10.71 15.60
CA ASP A 236 8.82 12.06 15.61
C ASP A 236 8.85 12.67 14.20
N PHE A 237 9.21 11.86 13.19
CA PHE A 237 9.20 12.32 11.81
C PHE A 237 7.77 12.63 11.31
N ILE A 238 6.79 11.77 11.61
CA ILE A 238 5.38 11.98 11.26
C ILE A 238 4.85 13.26 11.91
N GLU A 239 5.14 13.47 13.20
CA GLU A 239 4.76 14.67 13.94
C GLU A 239 5.38 15.94 13.33
N LYS A 240 6.68 15.91 12.98
CA LYS A 240 7.36 17.03 12.28
C LYS A 240 6.76 17.35 10.90
N GLN A 241 6.14 16.37 10.24
CA GLN A 241 5.38 16.58 9.01
C GLN A 241 3.98 17.15 9.28
N ASN A 242 3.56 17.31 10.54
CA ASN A 242 2.19 17.61 10.97
C ASN A 242 1.17 16.62 10.36
N LEU A 243 1.47 15.34 10.43
CA LEU A 243 0.58 14.26 10.03
C LEU A 243 0.00 13.56 11.25
N PRO A 244 -1.30 13.21 11.24
CA PRO A 244 -1.91 12.47 12.33
C PRO A 244 -1.53 10.99 12.29
N LEU A 245 -1.38 10.37 13.46
CA LEU A 245 -1.42 8.91 13.58
C LEU A 245 -2.86 8.41 13.48
N HIS A 246 -3.05 7.19 12.99
CA HIS A 246 -4.35 6.55 12.95
C HIS A 246 -4.67 5.94 14.32
N LEU A 247 -5.56 6.57 15.07
CA LEU A 247 -6.00 6.10 16.39
C LEU A 247 -7.46 5.64 16.40
N GLY A 248 -8.02 5.42 15.21
CA GLY A 248 -9.35 4.85 15.00
C GLY A 248 -9.40 3.32 15.14
N GLU A 249 -10.31 2.71 14.40
CA GLU A 249 -10.44 1.25 14.32
C GLU A 249 -9.25 0.63 13.57
N PRO A 250 -8.79 -0.57 13.94
CA PRO A 250 -7.86 -1.32 13.10
C PRO A 250 -8.53 -1.68 11.77
N GLU A 251 -7.76 -1.74 10.69
CA GLU A 251 -8.25 -2.06 9.35
C GLU A 251 -9.00 -3.40 9.30
N VAL A 252 -8.55 -4.35 10.11
CA VAL A 252 -9.18 -5.67 10.26
C VAL A 252 -9.46 -5.98 11.73
N PRO A 253 -10.57 -6.68 12.05
CA PRO A 253 -10.93 -6.94 13.43
C PRO A 253 -9.96 -7.85 14.20
N TRP A 254 -9.05 -8.55 13.54
CA TRP A 254 -7.98 -9.35 14.15
C TRP A 254 -6.62 -8.63 14.21
N GLY A 255 -6.55 -7.37 13.80
CA GLY A 255 -5.32 -6.58 13.84
C GLY A 255 -4.73 -6.48 15.25
N LYS A 256 -3.45 -6.79 15.40
CA LYS A 256 -2.73 -6.74 16.69
C LYS A 256 -1.69 -5.65 16.65
N LYS A 257 -1.64 -4.83 17.69
CA LYS A 257 -0.64 -3.77 17.82
C LYS A 257 0.64 -4.30 18.49
N PHE A 258 1.78 -3.74 18.09
CA PHE A 258 3.05 -3.87 18.81
C PHE A 258 3.18 -2.80 19.90
N ASP A 259 2.50 -1.66 19.74
CA ASP A 259 2.50 -0.55 20.69
C ASP A 259 1.07 -0.05 20.97
N ASP A 260 0.95 0.99 21.77
CA ASP A 260 -0.33 1.63 22.13
C ASP A 260 -0.79 2.69 21.10
N LYS A 261 -0.02 2.90 20.01
CA LYS A 261 -0.29 3.90 18.97
C LYS A 261 -0.76 3.25 17.67
N SER A 262 0.07 3.27 16.64
CA SER A 262 -0.31 2.89 15.28
C SER A 262 0.68 1.92 14.60
N MET A 263 1.46 1.18 15.40
CA MET A 263 2.33 0.13 14.90
C MET A 263 1.64 -1.22 15.07
N PHE A 264 1.30 -1.87 13.96
CA PHE A 264 0.60 -3.16 13.95
C PHE A 264 1.54 -4.28 13.50
N LYS A 265 1.27 -5.48 14.00
CA LYS A 265 1.84 -6.70 13.46
C LYS A 265 1.28 -6.95 12.06
N MET A 266 2.15 -7.40 11.14
CA MET A 266 1.77 -7.79 9.78
C MET A 266 0.59 -8.76 9.79
N ILE A 267 -0.36 -8.50 8.89
CA ILE A 267 -1.56 -9.33 8.69
C ILE A 267 -1.24 -10.39 7.65
N TYR A 268 -1.59 -11.63 7.94
CA TYR A 268 -1.37 -12.77 7.06
C TYR A 268 -2.69 -13.42 6.65
N PHE A 269 -2.68 -14.14 5.54
CA PHE A 269 -3.84 -14.87 5.03
C PHE A 269 -4.46 -15.81 6.06
N THR A 270 -3.63 -16.49 6.86
CA THR A 270 -4.08 -17.44 7.88
C THR A 270 -5.03 -16.82 8.91
N GLU A 271 -4.79 -15.56 9.28
CA GLU A 271 -5.64 -14.84 10.26
C GLU A 271 -7.00 -14.48 9.65
N ASN A 272 -7.06 -14.13 8.36
CA ASN A 272 -8.34 -13.92 7.64
C ASN A 272 -9.13 -15.23 7.53
N TYR A 273 -8.47 -16.34 7.21
CA TYR A 273 -9.12 -17.65 7.16
C TYR A 273 -9.72 -18.02 8.52
N ASP A 274 -8.94 -17.90 9.60
CA ASP A 274 -9.39 -18.23 10.98
C ASP A 274 -10.54 -17.33 11.43
N TYR A 275 -10.53 -16.06 11.06
CA TYR A 275 -11.64 -15.15 11.32
C TYR A 275 -12.92 -15.59 10.61
N LEU A 276 -12.85 -15.94 9.32
CA LEU A 276 -13.99 -16.43 8.57
C LEU A 276 -14.50 -17.78 9.13
N GLU A 277 -13.61 -18.69 9.50
CA GLU A 277 -13.98 -19.97 10.12
C GLU A 277 -14.76 -19.76 11.43
N LYS A 278 -14.38 -18.77 12.23
CA LYS A 278 -15.05 -18.45 13.51
C LYS A 278 -16.41 -17.76 13.32
N TYR A 279 -16.50 -16.84 12.40
CA TYR A 279 -17.62 -15.90 12.35
C TYR A 279 -18.52 -16.05 11.13
N ALA A 280 -18.06 -16.55 10.00
CA ALA A 280 -18.87 -16.66 8.81
C ALA A 280 -19.96 -17.73 8.93
N PRO A 281 -21.08 -17.56 8.20
CA PRO A 281 -22.18 -18.55 8.20
C PRO A 281 -21.89 -19.79 7.34
N VAL A 282 -20.83 -19.74 6.51
CA VAL A 282 -20.39 -20.81 5.62
C VAL A 282 -18.89 -21.03 5.78
N PRO A 283 -18.34 -22.21 5.40
CA PRO A 283 -16.91 -22.46 5.43
C PRO A 283 -16.10 -21.41 4.67
N PRO A 284 -14.87 -21.05 5.11
CA PRO A 284 -14.02 -20.06 4.46
C PRO A 284 -13.79 -20.35 2.96
N GLU A 285 -13.68 -21.62 2.57
CA GLU A 285 -13.44 -22.06 1.19
C GLU A 285 -14.57 -21.68 0.22
N GLN A 286 -15.77 -21.37 0.70
CA GLN A 286 -16.88 -20.89 -0.10
C GLN A 286 -16.83 -19.36 -0.29
N ILE A 287 -16.08 -18.66 0.56
CA ILE A 287 -15.92 -17.21 0.50
C ILE A 287 -14.63 -16.84 -0.21
N LEU A 288 -13.53 -17.52 0.17
CA LEU A 288 -12.19 -17.26 -0.35
C LEU A 288 -12.04 -17.81 -1.77
N ASN A 289 -11.44 -17.01 -2.65
CA ASN A 289 -11.03 -17.37 -4.01
C ASN A 289 -9.72 -16.69 -4.40
N SER A 290 -8.96 -16.22 -3.43
CA SER A 290 -7.69 -15.50 -3.59
C SER A 290 -6.61 -16.15 -2.73
N GLY A 291 -5.35 -15.76 -2.98
CA GLY A 291 -4.18 -16.29 -2.30
C GLY A 291 -3.72 -15.43 -1.13
N GLY A 292 -2.44 -15.61 -0.78
CA GLY A 292 -1.73 -14.80 0.19
C GLY A 292 -1.21 -13.49 -0.41
N SER A 293 -0.60 -12.68 0.45
CA SER A 293 0.11 -11.45 0.09
C SER A 293 1.57 -11.74 -0.31
N SER A 294 2.27 -10.72 -0.80
CA SER A 294 3.74 -10.76 -0.96
C SER A 294 4.44 -11.05 0.37
N ASP A 295 3.89 -10.54 1.48
CA ASP A 295 4.42 -10.77 2.84
C ASP A 295 4.25 -12.22 3.28
N ASP A 296 3.10 -12.88 2.97
CA ASP A 296 2.91 -14.32 3.18
C ASP A 296 3.97 -15.13 2.42
N TYR A 297 4.18 -14.77 1.14
CA TYR A 297 5.09 -15.49 0.26
C TYR A 297 6.56 -15.32 0.65
N ILE A 298 6.97 -14.11 1.03
CA ILE A 298 8.32 -13.83 1.53
C ILE A 298 8.55 -14.55 2.85
N LYS A 299 7.59 -14.49 3.79
CA LYS A 299 7.68 -15.18 5.08
C LYS A 299 7.82 -16.70 4.94
N ALA A 300 7.18 -17.29 3.95
CA ALA A 300 7.30 -18.73 3.69
C ALA A 300 8.72 -19.14 3.19
N LYS A 301 9.50 -18.19 2.65
CA LYS A 301 10.83 -18.45 2.08
C LYS A 301 11.97 -17.88 2.90
N TYR A 302 11.77 -16.71 3.50
CA TYR A 302 12.82 -15.94 4.15
C TYR A 302 12.30 -15.34 5.47
N ASN A 303 13.23 -15.21 6.43
CA ASN A 303 12.98 -14.40 7.62
C ASN A 303 13.35 -12.93 7.33
N ALA A 304 12.64 -12.29 6.38
CA ALA A 304 12.89 -10.91 5.99
C ALA A 304 12.09 -9.94 6.87
N LEU A 305 12.62 -8.74 7.08
CA LEU A 305 11.81 -7.66 7.60
C LEU A 305 10.91 -7.14 6.47
N THR A 306 9.60 -7.36 6.61
CA THR A 306 8.60 -6.80 5.69
C THR A 306 7.83 -5.69 6.38
N VAL A 307 7.58 -4.61 5.65
CA VAL A 307 6.99 -3.36 6.14
C VAL A 307 5.91 -2.92 5.18
N ASN A 308 4.75 -2.53 5.71
CA ASN A 308 3.73 -1.77 5.01
C ASN A 308 3.47 -0.48 5.80
N CYS A 309 3.29 0.62 5.08
CA CYS A 309 3.02 1.93 5.65
C CYS A 309 1.79 2.51 4.97
N GLU A 310 0.72 2.62 5.73
CA GLU A 310 -0.55 3.15 5.27
C GLU A 310 -0.61 4.66 5.46
N LEU A 311 -0.68 5.38 4.37
CA LEU A 311 -0.64 6.84 4.32
C LEU A 311 -1.94 7.41 3.77
N PRO A 312 -2.60 8.33 4.47
CA PRO A 312 -3.89 8.85 4.04
C PRO A 312 -3.77 9.99 3.02
N ASN A 313 -4.56 9.92 1.92
CA ASN A 313 -4.74 11.08 1.02
C ASN A 313 -5.48 12.23 1.71
N PHE A 314 -6.36 11.89 2.65
CA PHE A 314 -7.17 12.82 3.44
C PHE A 314 -7.11 12.47 4.92
N TYR A 315 -7.14 13.47 5.77
CA TYR A 315 -7.37 13.25 7.19
C TYR A 315 -8.36 14.28 7.77
N ASP A 316 -9.03 13.86 8.84
CA ASP A 316 -9.90 14.70 9.67
C ASP A 316 -9.32 14.68 11.10
N PRO A 317 -9.29 15.82 11.82
CA PRO A 317 -8.69 15.89 13.16
C PRO A 317 -9.30 14.92 14.18
N ARG A 318 -10.52 14.44 13.96
CA ARG A 318 -11.15 13.44 14.85
C ARG A 318 -10.40 12.11 14.91
N ILE A 319 -9.57 11.79 13.91
CA ILE A 319 -8.85 10.50 13.85
C ILE A 319 -7.78 10.33 14.94
N VAL A 320 -7.36 11.42 15.59
CA VAL A 320 -6.39 11.39 16.72
C VAL A 320 -7.03 11.63 18.07
N ASP A 321 -8.33 11.88 18.14
CA ASP A 321 -9.03 12.20 19.38
C ASP A 321 -9.40 10.92 20.15
N THR A 322 -8.62 10.60 21.18
CA THR A 322 -8.82 9.46 22.06
C THR A 322 -9.77 9.71 23.23
N SER A 323 -10.40 10.90 23.31
CA SER A 323 -11.41 11.17 24.32
C SER A 323 -12.65 10.28 24.14
N PRO A 324 -13.38 9.96 25.23
CA PRO A 324 -14.59 9.16 25.13
C PRO A 324 -15.64 9.80 24.22
N SER A 325 -16.25 9.01 23.33
CA SER A 325 -17.39 9.45 22.54
C SER A 325 -18.70 9.29 23.30
N ASP A 326 -19.83 9.52 22.65
CA ASP A 326 -21.19 9.41 23.20
C ASP A 326 -21.83 8.00 23.03
N MET A 327 -21.06 7.01 22.52
CA MET A 327 -21.56 5.65 22.28
C MET A 327 -20.50 4.59 22.57
N THR A 328 -20.95 3.35 22.76
CA THR A 328 -20.03 2.21 22.86
C THR A 328 -19.39 1.89 21.50
N ARG A 329 -18.24 1.23 21.52
CA ARG A 329 -17.58 0.77 20.29
C ARG A 329 -18.50 -0.15 19.49
N ARG A 330 -19.25 -1.03 20.15
CA ARG A 330 -20.26 -1.91 19.52
C ARG A 330 -21.33 -1.10 18.76
N GLU A 331 -21.90 -0.07 19.40
CA GLU A 331 -22.91 0.78 18.76
C GLU A 331 -22.34 1.50 17.52
N ALA A 332 -21.12 2.04 17.61
CA ALA A 332 -20.45 2.70 16.49
C ALA A 332 -20.23 1.73 15.30
N LEU A 333 -19.67 0.55 15.58
CA LEU A 333 -19.42 -0.48 14.57
C LEU A 333 -20.72 -1.01 13.93
N LEU A 334 -21.79 -1.25 14.72
CA LEU A 334 -23.08 -1.67 14.17
C LEU A 334 -23.73 -0.59 13.31
N LYS A 335 -23.56 0.68 13.68
CA LYS A 335 -24.05 1.81 12.86
C LYS A 335 -23.32 1.89 11.52
N GLY A 336 -21.99 1.77 11.52
CA GLY A 336 -21.21 1.72 10.29
C GLY A 336 -21.54 0.51 9.41
N LEU A 337 -21.73 -0.66 10.04
CA LEU A 337 -22.14 -1.88 9.34
C LEU A 337 -23.52 -1.73 8.68
N ALA A 338 -24.46 -1.00 9.32
CA ALA A 338 -25.78 -0.74 8.74
C ALA A 338 -25.63 0.04 7.41
N PHE A 339 -24.83 1.11 7.38
CA PHE A 339 -24.56 1.84 6.14
C PHE A 339 -23.95 0.93 5.03
N THR A 340 -23.05 0.02 5.41
CA THR A 340 -22.48 -0.92 4.43
C THR A 340 -23.52 -1.90 3.91
N LYS A 341 -24.41 -2.40 4.77
CA LYS A 341 -25.54 -3.26 4.36
C LYS A 341 -26.49 -2.54 3.41
N ASP A 342 -26.83 -1.28 3.67
CA ASP A 342 -27.69 -0.48 2.81
C ASP A 342 -27.05 -0.26 1.44
N SER A 343 -25.76 0.06 1.39
CA SER A 343 -25.00 0.20 0.15
C SER A 343 -24.93 -1.12 -0.64
N TYR A 344 -24.69 -2.24 0.05
CA TYR A 344 -24.69 -3.57 -0.55
C TYR A 344 -26.07 -3.95 -1.16
N ASN A 345 -27.15 -3.71 -0.41
CA ASN A 345 -28.49 -4.01 -0.88
C ASN A 345 -28.88 -3.16 -2.12
N LEU A 346 -28.53 -1.88 -2.09
CA LEU A 346 -28.73 -0.98 -3.23
C LEU A 346 -27.94 -1.46 -4.46
N LEU A 347 -26.66 -1.83 -4.30
CA LEU A 347 -25.85 -2.38 -5.36
C LEU A 347 -26.48 -3.66 -5.93
N LYS A 348 -26.90 -4.60 -5.06
CA LYS A 348 -27.53 -5.86 -5.45
C LYS A 348 -28.81 -5.62 -6.27
N GLU A 349 -29.71 -4.78 -5.77
CA GLU A 349 -30.96 -4.43 -6.45
C GLU A 349 -30.71 -3.83 -7.85
N ARG A 350 -29.79 -2.88 -7.93
CA ARG A 350 -29.45 -2.21 -9.20
C ARG A 350 -28.75 -3.14 -10.17
N TYR A 351 -27.82 -3.95 -9.69
CA TYR A 351 -27.07 -4.88 -10.53
C TYR A 351 -27.98 -5.95 -11.14
N GLU A 352 -28.93 -6.52 -10.40
CA GLU A 352 -29.91 -7.47 -10.91
C GLU A 352 -30.75 -6.91 -12.06
N LYS A 353 -31.05 -5.61 -12.05
CA LYS A 353 -31.79 -4.93 -13.13
C LYS A 353 -30.95 -4.72 -14.40
N VAL A 354 -29.65 -4.47 -14.25
CA VAL A 354 -28.78 -4.16 -15.39
C VAL A 354 -28.09 -5.39 -15.96
N LYS A 355 -27.79 -6.40 -15.14
CA LYS A 355 -27.06 -7.61 -15.53
C LYS A 355 -27.53 -8.25 -16.82
N PRO A 356 -28.87 -8.45 -17.08
CA PRO A 356 -29.36 -9.04 -18.33
C PRO A 356 -29.15 -8.16 -19.57
N LEU A 357 -28.83 -6.89 -19.39
CA LEU A 357 -28.67 -5.90 -20.43
C LEU A 357 -27.23 -5.55 -20.75
N LEU A 358 -26.30 -5.98 -19.89
CA LEU A 358 -24.86 -5.79 -20.10
C LEU A 358 -24.35 -6.80 -21.13
N THR A 359 -23.62 -6.30 -22.11
CA THR A 359 -23.12 -7.10 -23.24
C THR A 359 -21.59 -7.11 -23.30
N SER A 360 -20.91 -6.15 -22.66
CA SER A 360 -19.46 -6.07 -22.66
C SER A 360 -18.85 -6.64 -21.37
N ASP A 361 -17.65 -7.21 -21.53
CA ASP A 361 -16.82 -7.57 -20.39
C ASP A 361 -16.14 -6.31 -19.82
N SER A 362 -15.99 -6.27 -18.49
CA SER A 362 -15.45 -5.12 -17.82
C SER A 362 -14.84 -5.50 -16.47
N LEU A 363 -13.67 -4.95 -16.17
CA LEU A 363 -13.06 -5.06 -14.84
C LEU A 363 -13.98 -4.50 -13.73
N PHE A 364 -14.86 -3.54 -14.04
CA PHE A 364 -15.87 -3.06 -13.09
C PHE A 364 -16.95 -4.11 -12.81
N LYS A 365 -17.35 -4.87 -13.84
CA LYS A 365 -18.30 -5.98 -13.71
C LYS A 365 -17.73 -7.05 -12.78
N ASP A 366 -16.50 -7.47 -12.99
CA ASP A 366 -15.83 -8.47 -12.16
C ASP A 366 -15.78 -8.04 -10.69
N ALA A 367 -15.41 -6.77 -10.43
CA ALA A 367 -15.36 -6.23 -9.08
C ALA A 367 -16.74 -6.22 -8.40
N ILE A 368 -17.79 -5.87 -9.12
CA ILE A 368 -19.16 -5.84 -8.60
C ILE A 368 -19.70 -7.26 -8.38
N GLU A 369 -19.50 -8.17 -9.32
CA GLU A 369 -19.94 -9.56 -9.17
C GLU A 369 -19.27 -10.25 -7.99
N GLU A 370 -17.99 -10.02 -7.78
CA GLU A 370 -17.27 -10.55 -6.62
C GLU A 370 -17.76 -9.93 -5.31
N ALA A 371 -17.95 -8.61 -5.27
CA ALA A 371 -18.51 -7.95 -4.09
C ALA A 371 -19.88 -8.51 -3.71
N LEU A 372 -20.73 -8.80 -4.70
CA LEU A 372 -22.04 -9.42 -4.49
C LEU A 372 -21.94 -10.89 -4.08
N ARG A 373 -20.99 -11.65 -4.64
CA ARG A 373 -20.78 -13.06 -4.31
C ARG A 373 -20.43 -13.27 -2.84
N VAL A 374 -19.49 -12.47 -2.32
CA VAL A 374 -18.96 -12.67 -0.96
C VAL A 374 -19.63 -11.78 0.09
N GLY A 375 -20.31 -10.71 -0.33
CA GLY A 375 -20.74 -9.63 0.55
C GLY A 375 -21.68 -10.09 1.66
N GLU A 376 -22.67 -10.89 1.37
CA GLU A 376 -23.64 -11.38 2.36
C GLU A 376 -22.96 -12.17 3.48
N ALA A 377 -22.07 -13.10 3.13
CA ALA A 377 -21.35 -13.93 4.10
C ALA A 377 -20.35 -13.09 4.94
N ARG A 378 -19.66 -12.12 4.32
CA ARG A 378 -18.73 -11.22 5.03
C ARG A 378 -19.46 -10.26 5.96
N LEU A 379 -20.61 -9.69 5.54
CA LEU A 379 -21.44 -8.84 6.38
C LEU A 379 -22.01 -9.60 7.58
N ALA A 380 -22.44 -10.84 7.39
CA ALA A 380 -22.89 -11.71 8.46
C ALA A 380 -21.76 -12.05 9.45
N ALA A 381 -20.55 -12.33 8.96
CA ALA A 381 -19.38 -12.58 9.79
C ALA A 381 -19.02 -11.34 10.63
N ALA A 382 -18.99 -10.15 10.02
CA ALA A 382 -18.74 -8.90 10.72
C ALA A 382 -19.81 -8.64 11.81
N GLU A 383 -21.07 -8.82 11.48
CA GLU A 383 -22.15 -8.64 12.47
C GLU A 383 -22.04 -9.60 13.66
N LYS A 384 -21.75 -10.88 13.39
CA LYS A 384 -21.55 -11.87 14.45
C LYS A 384 -20.36 -11.51 15.34
N ASN A 385 -19.22 -11.13 14.74
CA ASN A 385 -18.05 -10.68 15.48
C ASN A 385 -18.39 -9.49 16.38
N ILE A 386 -18.97 -8.40 15.82
CA ILE A 386 -19.33 -7.21 16.59
C ILE A 386 -20.29 -7.52 17.74
N LYS A 387 -21.27 -8.41 17.54
CA LYS A 387 -22.24 -8.77 18.57
C LYS A 387 -21.70 -9.67 19.67
N THR A 388 -20.70 -10.50 19.38
CA THR A 388 -20.22 -11.54 20.30
C THR A 388 -18.97 -11.17 21.07
N GLU A 389 -18.09 -10.31 20.50
CA GLU A 389 -16.84 -9.95 21.17
C GLU A 389 -17.06 -8.91 22.27
N LYS A 390 -16.64 -9.25 23.50
CA LYS A 390 -16.82 -8.41 24.69
C LYS A 390 -16.03 -7.11 24.66
N GLU A 391 -14.91 -7.08 23.95
CA GLU A 391 -14.07 -5.88 23.85
C GLU A 391 -14.79 -4.69 23.22
N TYR A 392 -15.87 -4.92 22.48
CA TYR A 392 -16.68 -3.86 21.87
C TYR A 392 -17.73 -3.25 22.82
N GLU A 393 -17.87 -3.78 24.05
CA GLU A 393 -18.83 -3.23 25.05
C GLU A 393 -18.35 -1.93 25.68
N ARG A 394 -17.05 -1.64 25.62
CA ARG A 394 -16.49 -0.42 26.17
C ARG A 394 -16.92 0.83 25.39
N GLN A 395 -16.80 1.99 26.03
CA GLN A 395 -16.96 3.28 25.37
C GLN A 395 -15.97 3.40 24.20
N ALA A 396 -16.46 3.82 23.03
CA ALA A 396 -15.61 4.17 21.90
C ALA A 396 -14.90 5.51 22.16
N THR A 397 -13.71 5.66 21.62
CA THR A 397 -13.10 7.00 21.48
C THR A 397 -13.76 7.78 20.35
N VAL A 398 -13.54 9.09 20.29
CA VAL A 398 -13.99 9.92 19.15
C VAL A 398 -13.37 9.42 17.85
N ALA A 399 -12.08 9.02 17.87
CA ALA A 399 -11.39 8.46 16.71
C ALA A 399 -12.03 7.15 16.22
N GLU A 400 -12.31 6.21 17.12
CA GLU A 400 -12.97 4.94 16.79
C GLU A 400 -14.38 5.14 16.24
N LYS A 401 -15.17 6.04 16.86
CA LYS A 401 -16.50 6.40 16.35
C LYS A 401 -16.41 7.05 14.97
N PHE A 402 -15.43 7.96 14.77
CA PHE A 402 -15.22 8.62 13.50
C PHE A 402 -14.93 7.60 12.40
N ASP A 403 -14.00 6.70 12.65
CA ASP A 403 -13.62 5.66 11.72
C ASP A 403 -14.78 4.71 11.41
N ALA A 404 -15.37 4.12 12.43
CA ALA A 404 -16.46 3.17 12.27
C ALA A 404 -17.67 3.71 11.49
N ILE A 405 -17.96 5.01 11.56
CA ILE A 405 -19.15 5.62 10.97
C ILE A 405 -18.79 6.42 9.71
N TYR A 406 -17.92 7.43 9.83
CA TYR A 406 -17.71 8.41 8.75
C TYR A 406 -16.77 7.88 7.68
N LEU A 407 -15.68 7.20 8.04
CA LEU A 407 -14.82 6.58 7.04
C LEU A 407 -15.51 5.41 6.34
N ARG A 408 -16.42 4.73 7.03
CA ARG A 408 -17.26 3.69 6.41
C ARG A 408 -18.20 4.29 5.36
N ARG A 409 -18.83 5.44 5.64
CA ARG A 409 -19.66 6.14 4.65
C ARG A 409 -18.84 6.62 3.44
N PHE A 410 -17.64 7.14 3.69
CA PHE A 410 -16.72 7.49 2.61
C PHE A 410 -16.39 6.27 1.72
N SER A 411 -16.07 5.12 2.30
CA SER A 411 -15.77 3.89 1.55
C SER A 411 -16.97 3.38 0.74
N ASN A 412 -18.19 3.58 1.23
CA ASN A 412 -19.41 3.17 0.53
C ASN A 412 -19.62 3.95 -0.79
N LEU A 413 -19.08 5.16 -0.92
CA LEU A 413 -19.10 5.92 -2.18
C LEU A 413 -18.37 5.18 -3.31
N PHE A 414 -17.36 4.38 -3.00
CA PHE A 414 -16.60 3.62 -4.00
C PHE A 414 -17.49 2.61 -4.72
N THR A 415 -18.39 1.96 -3.97
CA THR A 415 -19.33 0.97 -4.50
C THR A 415 -20.25 1.59 -5.55
N ILE A 416 -20.87 2.73 -5.23
CA ILE A 416 -21.75 3.45 -6.15
C ILE A 416 -20.94 4.03 -7.31
N GLY A 417 -19.75 4.60 -7.02
CA GLY A 417 -18.85 5.13 -8.04
C GLY A 417 -18.43 4.08 -9.08
N MET A 418 -18.06 2.88 -8.63
CA MET A 418 -17.72 1.76 -9.53
C MET A 418 -18.93 1.28 -10.34
N PHE A 419 -20.12 1.24 -9.74
CA PHE A 419 -21.35 0.89 -10.47
C PHE A 419 -21.68 1.90 -11.56
N VAL A 420 -21.54 3.19 -11.30
CA VAL A 420 -21.69 4.24 -12.33
C VAL A 420 -20.68 4.04 -13.46
N ARG A 421 -19.41 3.74 -13.13
CA ARG A 421 -18.36 3.48 -14.13
C ARG A 421 -18.58 2.22 -14.93
N LEU A 422 -19.18 1.17 -14.36
CA LEU A 422 -19.62 -0.01 -15.10
C LEU A 422 -20.58 0.38 -16.23
N LEU A 423 -21.61 1.17 -15.91
CA LEU A 423 -22.62 1.57 -16.90
C LEU A 423 -22.06 2.57 -17.93
N GLU A 424 -21.15 3.43 -17.54
CA GLU A 424 -20.43 4.33 -18.46
C GLU A 424 -19.54 3.56 -19.42
N HIS A 425 -18.83 2.54 -18.92
CA HIS A 425 -18.05 1.65 -19.77
C HIS A 425 -18.92 0.91 -20.77
N GLU A 426 -20.03 0.30 -20.33
CA GLU A 426 -20.99 -0.34 -21.25
C GLU A 426 -21.46 0.63 -22.31
N LYS A 427 -21.84 1.86 -21.93
CA LYS A 427 -22.28 2.89 -22.88
C LYS A 427 -21.19 3.25 -23.90
N GLU A 428 -19.93 3.33 -23.47
CA GLU A 428 -18.80 3.60 -24.36
C GLU A 428 -18.58 2.46 -25.37
N GLN A 429 -18.74 1.20 -24.93
CA GLN A 429 -18.54 0.02 -25.78
C GLN A 429 -19.64 -0.14 -26.84
N VAL A 430 -20.90 0.10 -26.48
CA VAL A 430 -22.03 -0.16 -27.40
C VAL A 430 -22.53 1.10 -28.14
N GLY A 431 -22.07 2.30 -27.74
CA GLY A 431 -22.39 3.56 -28.40
C GLY A 431 -23.91 3.82 -28.51
N ASP A 432 -24.40 4.07 -29.71
CA ASP A 432 -25.82 4.37 -29.97
C ASP A 432 -26.77 3.21 -29.66
N ALA A 433 -26.24 1.99 -29.52
CA ALA A 433 -27.02 0.82 -29.12
C ALA A 433 -27.27 0.72 -27.61
N PHE A 434 -26.80 1.69 -26.81
CA PHE A 434 -26.98 1.68 -25.36
C PHE A 434 -28.48 1.71 -25.00
N PRO A 435 -28.99 0.70 -24.26
CA PRO A 435 -30.41 0.62 -23.96
C PRO A 435 -30.91 1.82 -23.14
N SER A 436 -32.06 2.39 -23.51
CA SER A 436 -32.68 3.51 -22.76
C SER A 436 -32.94 3.16 -21.30
N GLN A 437 -33.24 1.90 -21.00
CA GLN A 437 -33.39 1.43 -19.61
C GLN A 437 -32.08 1.53 -18.82
N LEU A 438 -30.94 1.22 -19.42
CA LEU A 438 -29.62 1.42 -18.76
C LEU A 438 -29.30 2.91 -18.60
N GLN A 439 -29.73 3.76 -19.55
CA GLN A 439 -29.56 5.20 -19.44
C GLN A 439 -30.27 5.76 -18.21
N VAL A 440 -31.51 5.35 -17.96
CA VAL A 440 -32.26 5.77 -16.76
C VAL A 440 -31.53 5.36 -15.49
N ILE A 441 -31.10 4.09 -15.38
CA ILE A 441 -30.41 3.59 -14.20
C ILE A 441 -29.05 4.29 -14.00
N LEU A 442 -28.34 4.60 -15.09
CA LEU A 442 -27.08 5.36 -15.04
C LEU A 442 -27.31 6.75 -14.47
N ASP A 443 -28.33 7.47 -14.95
CA ASP A 443 -28.61 8.84 -14.50
C ASP A 443 -29.07 8.87 -13.02
N GLU A 444 -29.94 7.95 -12.61
CA GLU A 444 -30.34 7.77 -11.20
C GLU A 444 -29.13 7.41 -10.30
N SER A 445 -28.17 6.60 -10.82
CA SER A 445 -26.99 6.21 -10.05
C SER A 445 -25.98 7.35 -9.91
N ARG A 446 -25.86 8.21 -10.93
CA ARG A 446 -25.06 9.44 -10.87
C ARG A 446 -25.66 10.44 -9.87
N GLU A 447 -26.98 10.62 -9.91
CA GLU A 447 -27.66 11.50 -8.95
C GLU A 447 -27.45 10.99 -7.53
N LYS A 448 -27.68 9.71 -7.28
CA LYS A 448 -27.47 9.11 -5.96
C LYS A 448 -26.03 9.23 -5.48
N PHE A 449 -25.03 9.00 -6.35
CA PHE A 449 -23.61 9.22 -6.01
C PHE A 449 -23.36 10.68 -5.62
N ASN A 450 -23.86 11.64 -6.38
CA ASN A 450 -23.65 13.08 -6.11
C ASN A 450 -24.30 13.52 -4.81
N GLU A 451 -25.52 13.05 -4.50
CA GLU A 451 -26.20 13.30 -3.23
C GLU A 451 -25.39 12.76 -2.05
N GLU A 452 -25.01 11.50 -2.07
CA GLU A 452 -24.24 10.86 -0.99
C GLU A 452 -22.85 11.50 -0.83
N ALA A 453 -22.16 11.78 -1.93
CA ALA A 453 -20.86 12.45 -1.88
C ALA A 453 -20.97 13.85 -1.25
N LYS A 454 -22.01 14.59 -1.56
CA LYS A 454 -22.27 15.91 -0.95
C LYS A 454 -22.55 15.80 0.56
N GLU A 455 -23.33 14.81 0.98
CA GLU A 455 -23.58 14.54 2.41
C GLU A 455 -22.29 14.17 3.14
N VAL A 456 -21.51 13.25 2.58
CA VAL A 456 -20.23 12.80 3.15
C VAL A 456 -19.26 13.98 3.27
N GLU A 457 -19.11 14.80 2.21
CA GLU A 457 -18.24 15.98 2.27
C GLU A 457 -18.70 17.02 3.31
N ALA A 458 -20.01 17.18 3.52
CA ALA A 458 -20.55 18.11 4.52
C ALA A 458 -20.30 17.65 5.97
N GLU A 459 -20.16 16.34 6.20
CA GLU A 459 -19.90 15.77 7.53
C GLU A 459 -18.40 15.70 7.87
N LEU A 460 -17.51 15.86 6.87
CA LEU A 460 -16.07 15.77 7.03
C LEU A 460 -15.42 17.16 7.14
N ASN A 461 -14.50 17.31 8.09
CA ASN A 461 -13.60 18.45 8.19
C ASN A 461 -12.19 18.02 7.73
N TYR A 462 -12.10 17.66 6.45
CA TYR A 462 -10.88 17.01 5.95
C TYR A 462 -9.86 17.98 5.38
N THR A 463 -8.60 17.57 5.50
CA THR A 463 -7.45 18.18 4.85
C THR A 463 -6.88 17.20 3.81
N VAL A 464 -6.57 17.70 2.61
CA VAL A 464 -5.79 16.95 1.61
C VAL A 464 -4.32 16.99 1.99
N VAL A 465 -3.70 15.83 2.08
CA VAL A 465 -2.29 15.74 2.48
C VAL A 465 -1.39 15.96 1.26
N PRO A 466 -0.36 16.85 1.34
CA PRO A 466 0.60 17.02 0.28
C PRO A 466 1.38 15.73 -0.02
N ILE A 467 1.50 15.35 -1.30
CA ILE A 467 2.19 14.14 -1.76
C ILE A 467 3.61 14.06 -1.21
N LYS A 468 4.35 15.18 -1.21
CA LYS A 468 5.71 15.25 -0.65
C LYS A 468 5.77 14.73 0.78
N LYS A 469 4.83 15.10 1.65
CA LYS A 469 4.83 14.67 3.06
C LYS A 469 4.65 13.15 3.17
N LEU A 470 3.70 12.60 2.43
CA LEU A 470 3.40 11.17 2.43
C LEU A 470 4.58 10.36 1.89
N ALA A 471 5.07 10.71 0.70
CA ALA A 471 6.23 10.03 0.10
C ALA A 471 7.50 10.17 0.97
N SER A 472 7.65 11.28 1.72
CA SER A 472 8.75 11.46 2.67
C SER A 472 8.66 10.50 3.86
N VAL A 473 7.46 10.21 4.38
CA VAL A 473 7.27 9.22 5.45
C VAL A 473 7.65 7.82 4.97
N GLN A 474 7.24 7.41 3.77
CA GLN A 474 7.66 6.11 3.22
C GLN A 474 9.17 6.05 3.00
N LEU A 475 9.77 7.12 2.49
CA LEU A 475 11.22 7.15 2.25
C LEU A 475 12.00 7.04 3.57
N ILE A 476 11.66 7.84 4.57
CA ILE A 476 12.36 7.77 5.86
C ILE A 476 12.20 6.40 6.52
N THR A 477 11.01 5.80 6.42
CA THR A 477 10.75 4.45 6.90
C THR A 477 11.65 3.42 6.21
N ALA A 478 11.76 3.47 4.87
CA ALA A 478 12.63 2.58 4.11
C ALA A 478 14.09 2.73 4.53
N LEU A 479 14.60 3.97 4.65
CA LEU A 479 16.00 4.24 4.99
C LEU A 479 16.36 3.71 6.40
N TYR A 480 15.52 3.98 7.41
CA TYR A 480 15.76 3.49 8.78
C TYR A 480 15.59 1.98 8.92
N ALA A 481 14.58 1.41 8.28
CA ALA A 481 14.35 -0.04 8.31
C ALA A 481 15.49 -0.81 7.63
N MET A 482 15.97 -0.33 6.48
CA MET A 482 17.11 -0.95 5.79
C MET A 482 18.43 -0.77 6.57
N ASP A 483 18.65 0.41 7.18
CA ASP A 483 19.80 0.61 8.09
C ASP A 483 19.73 -0.35 9.28
N TYR A 484 18.53 -0.57 9.81
CA TYR A 484 18.33 -1.54 10.88
C TYR A 484 18.69 -2.95 10.44
N VAL A 485 18.15 -3.42 9.31
CA VAL A 485 18.42 -4.77 8.76
C VAL A 485 19.92 -4.99 8.52
N GLN A 486 20.64 -4.01 7.97
CA GLN A 486 22.08 -4.20 7.71
C GLN A 486 22.94 -4.22 8.99
N ARG A 487 22.48 -3.58 10.07
CA ARG A 487 23.14 -3.62 11.38
C ARG A 487 22.77 -4.86 12.20
N HIS A 488 21.64 -5.49 11.91
CA HIS A 488 21.09 -6.65 12.60
C HIS A 488 20.83 -7.83 11.64
N PRO A 489 21.88 -8.36 10.98
CA PRO A 489 21.71 -9.42 10.00
C PRO A 489 21.16 -10.74 10.59
N GLU A 490 21.28 -10.92 11.90
CA GLU A 490 20.74 -12.05 12.65
C GLU A 490 19.20 -12.04 12.67
N LEU A 491 18.56 -10.87 12.63
CA LEU A 491 17.11 -10.73 12.63
C LEU A 491 16.48 -11.39 11.39
N THR A 492 17.22 -11.37 10.29
CA THR A 492 16.80 -11.88 8.99
C THR A 492 17.64 -13.10 8.56
N GLY A 493 18.20 -13.84 9.53
CA GLY A 493 18.95 -15.08 9.30
C GLY A 493 18.09 -16.15 8.63
N ASN A 494 18.73 -17.05 7.88
CA ASN A 494 18.04 -18.21 7.34
C ASN A 494 17.58 -19.10 8.50
N ASN A 495 16.32 -19.51 8.51
CA ASN A 495 15.82 -20.60 9.35
C ASN A 495 16.46 -21.93 8.93
#